data_dde6d4b0fe2fff0eac584f071f5e0cf4
#
_entry.id   dde6d4b0fe2fff0eac584f071f5e0cf4
#
_cell.length_a   1.000
_cell.length_b   1.000
_cell.length_c   1.000
_cell.angle_alpha   90.00
_cell.angle_beta   90.00
_cell.angle_gamma   90.00
#
_symmetry.space_group_name_H-M   'P 1'
#
loop_
_entity.id
_entity.type
_entity.pdbx_description
1 polymer ?
#
loop_
_entity_poly.entity_id
_entity_poly.type
_entity_poly.pdbx_seq_one_letter_code
_entity_poly.pdbx_strand_id
1 'polypeptide(L)'
;MIRFTTADLCDDNANIQIAKPIFKLFGENKYFYGRIRTVSVLDDNSYVKKLVEEKVNGDVMVVDGKGSTKCALLGDNLARIACNNGWSGFIINGCIRDSEIINRIGIGVKAISTMPIKSEKKDIGEYGKPLNFADVIFTDGDYVYSDPDGIIISKSQLINETDAPSDNNLPYIHVTYVKKMSDE
;
A
#
# COMPACT_ATOMS: atom_id res chain seq x y z
N MET A 1 -5.99 16.56 1.64
CA MET A 1 -5.19 15.31 1.73
C MET A 1 -4.98 15.03 3.21
N ILE A 2 -5.55 13.95 3.73
CA ILE A 2 -5.42 13.58 5.14
C ILE A 2 -3.95 13.20 5.37
N ARG A 3 -3.28 13.86 6.32
CA ARG A 3 -1.94 13.48 6.77
C ARG A 3 -2.07 12.71 8.07
N PHE A 4 -1.43 11.57 8.15
CA PHE A 4 -1.23 10.76 9.33
C PHE A 4 0.26 10.42 9.42
N THR A 5 0.73 10.00 10.56
CA THR A 5 2.00 9.30 10.68
C THR A 5 1.76 7.88 11.18
N THR A 6 2.54 6.91 10.68
CA THR A 6 2.47 5.55 11.21
C THR A 6 2.93 5.51 12.66
N ALA A 7 3.81 6.42 13.10
CA ALA A 7 4.25 6.56 14.48
C ALA A 7 3.08 6.90 15.42
N ASP A 8 2.31 7.97 15.11
CA ASP A 8 1.15 8.36 15.92
C ASP A 8 0.10 7.23 15.95
N LEU A 9 -0.15 6.58 14.79
CA LEU A 9 -1.08 5.46 14.73
C LEU A 9 -0.64 4.28 15.59
N CYS A 10 0.67 4.02 15.73
CA CYS A 10 1.21 2.99 16.62
C CYS A 10 1.01 3.35 18.09
N ASP A 11 1.22 4.63 18.45
CA ASP A 11 1.11 5.08 19.83
C ASP A 11 -0.35 5.02 20.33
N ASP A 12 -1.30 5.29 19.43
CA ASP A 12 -2.72 5.36 19.78
C ASP A 12 -3.50 4.05 19.62
N ASN A 13 -2.91 3.01 19.00
CA ASN A 13 -3.62 1.77 18.68
C ASN A 13 -2.83 0.52 19.07
N ALA A 14 -3.29 -0.19 20.09
CA ALA A 14 -2.63 -1.42 20.58
C ALA A 14 -2.84 -2.66 19.69
N ASN A 15 -3.91 -2.70 18.86
CA ASN A 15 -4.32 -3.89 18.10
C ASN A 15 -4.02 -3.76 16.61
N ILE A 16 -2.79 -3.39 16.28
CA ILE A 16 -2.29 -3.27 14.90
C ILE A 16 -1.13 -4.22 14.67
N GLN A 17 -0.85 -4.53 13.39
CA GLN A 17 0.36 -5.23 13.01
C GLN A 17 1.34 -4.22 12.39
N ILE A 18 2.62 -4.36 12.65
CA ILE A 18 3.69 -3.49 12.14
C ILE A 18 4.59 -4.34 11.24
N ALA A 19 4.65 -3.98 9.97
CA ALA A 19 5.46 -4.71 9.00
C ALA A 19 6.96 -4.46 9.21
N LYS A 20 7.75 -5.52 9.05
CA LYS A 20 9.21 -5.43 9.08
C LYS A 20 9.73 -4.43 8.05
N PRO A 21 10.74 -3.59 8.38
CA PRO A 21 11.19 -2.48 7.53
C PRO A 21 12.10 -2.95 6.38
N ILE A 22 11.54 -3.74 5.46
CA ILE A 22 12.25 -4.30 4.30
C ILE A 22 11.95 -3.55 2.99
N PHE A 23 11.04 -2.57 3.02
CA PHE A 23 10.55 -1.90 1.84
C PHE A 23 11.21 -0.54 1.63
N LYS A 24 11.48 -0.22 0.36
CA LYS A 24 11.83 1.13 -0.10
C LYS A 24 10.55 1.84 -0.55
N LEU A 25 10.54 3.16 -0.38
CA LEU A 25 9.42 4.02 -0.75
C LEU A 25 9.64 4.65 -2.12
N PHE A 26 8.66 4.48 -3.00
CA PHE A 26 8.57 5.05 -4.34
C PHE A 26 7.20 5.74 -4.51
N GLY A 27 6.99 6.31 -5.71
CA GLY A 27 5.77 7.06 -6.02
C GLY A 27 5.84 8.51 -5.49
N GLU A 28 4.97 9.38 -6.02
CA GLU A 28 4.87 10.75 -5.57
C GLU A 28 4.22 10.84 -4.18
N ASN A 29 3.19 10.00 -3.94
CA ASN A 29 2.49 9.96 -2.67
C ASN A 29 3.30 9.18 -1.63
N LYS A 30 3.91 9.91 -0.69
CA LYS A 30 4.70 9.31 0.39
C LYS A 30 3.84 8.81 1.55
N TYR A 31 2.60 9.27 1.64
CA TYR A 31 1.59 8.89 2.62
C TYR A 31 0.39 8.33 1.89
N PHE A 32 0.07 7.08 2.10
CA PHE A 32 -1.08 6.44 1.50
C PHE A 32 -1.68 5.38 2.42
N TYR A 33 -2.98 5.20 2.31
CA TYR A 33 -3.72 4.22 3.07
C TYR A 33 -4.93 3.77 2.28
N GLY A 34 -5.53 2.68 2.69
CA GLY A 34 -6.76 2.18 2.10
C GLY A 34 -7.09 0.75 2.49
N ARG A 35 -8.17 0.25 1.94
CA ARG A 35 -8.54 -1.16 2.09
C ARG A 35 -7.58 -2.02 1.29
N ILE A 36 -7.17 -3.11 1.88
CA ILE A 36 -6.26 -4.07 1.28
C ILE A 36 -6.98 -4.88 0.21
N ARG A 37 -6.36 -4.99 -0.96
CA ARG A 37 -6.70 -5.95 -2.02
C ARG A 37 -5.46 -6.81 -2.29
N THR A 38 -5.57 -8.11 -2.03
CA THR A 38 -4.42 -9.02 -2.05
C THR A 38 -4.25 -9.74 -3.37
N VAL A 39 -2.99 -9.88 -3.81
CA VAL A 39 -2.57 -10.63 -5.01
C VAL A 39 -1.33 -11.46 -4.68
N SER A 40 -1.38 -12.75 -4.96
CA SER A 40 -0.22 -13.65 -4.86
C SER A 40 0.22 -14.07 -6.26
N VAL A 41 1.51 -13.84 -6.59
CA VAL A 41 2.12 -14.16 -7.89
C VAL A 41 3.57 -14.59 -7.71
N LEU A 42 4.13 -15.25 -8.73
CA LEU A 42 5.56 -15.55 -8.78
C LEU A 42 6.12 -15.27 -10.17
N ASP A 43 6.93 -14.21 -10.28
CA ASP A 43 7.60 -13.76 -11.52
C ASP A 43 6.63 -13.49 -12.70
N ASP A 44 5.34 -13.27 -12.38
CA ASP A 44 4.25 -13.02 -13.32
C ASP A 44 3.38 -11.86 -12.80
N ASN A 45 3.18 -10.82 -13.61
CA ASN A 45 2.33 -9.70 -13.23
C ASN A 45 0.96 -9.68 -13.91
N SER A 46 0.52 -10.79 -14.50
CA SER A 46 -0.77 -10.87 -15.21
C SER A 46 -1.93 -10.53 -14.28
N TYR A 47 -1.91 -11.03 -13.04
CA TYR A 47 -2.94 -10.78 -12.04
C TYR A 47 -2.88 -9.36 -11.48
N VAL A 48 -1.68 -8.80 -11.31
CA VAL A 48 -1.52 -7.37 -10.98
C VAL A 48 -2.14 -6.51 -12.08
N LYS A 49 -1.86 -6.83 -13.36
CA LYS A 49 -2.44 -6.12 -14.50
C LYS A 49 -3.97 -6.18 -14.52
N LYS A 50 -4.56 -7.35 -14.29
CA LYS A 50 -6.03 -7.50 -14.26
C LYS A 50 -6.65 -6.63 -13.15
N LEU A 51 -6.06 -6.65 -11.96
CA LEU A 51 -6.62 -5.96 -10.81
C LEU A 51 -6.50 -4.44 -10.90
N VAL A 52 -5.41 -3.88 -11.48
CA VAL A 52 -5.28 -2.42 -11.67
C VAL A 52 -6.31 -1.83 -12.63
N GLU A 53 -6.94 -2.66 -13.48
CA GLU A 53 -8.00 -2.24 -14.41
C GLU A 53 -9.35 -2.02 -13.68
N GLU A 54 -9.51 -2.53 -12.45
CA GLU A 54 -10.70 -2.28 -11.63
C GLU A 54 -10.70 -0.83 -11.11
N LYS A 55 -11.88 -0.20 -11.14
CA LYS A 55 -12.08 1.10 -10.49
C LYS A 55 -12.36 0.89 -9.02
N VAL A 56 -11.61 1.60 -8.18
CA VAL A 56 -11.69 1.52 -6.72
C VAL A 56 -11.77 2.92 -6.12
N ASN A 57 -11.97 3.00 -4.81
CA ASN A 57 -12.02 4.27 -4.08
C ASN A 57 -10.96 4.29 -2.98
N GLY A 58 -9.68 4.43 -3.38
CA GLY A 58 -8.56 4.55 -2.45
C GLY A 58 -8.02 3.22 -1.92
N ASP A 59 -8.33 2.09 -2.55
CA ASP A 59 -7.80 0.79 -2.13
C ASP A 59 -6.28 0.70 -2.33
N VAL A 60 -5.62 -0.14 -1.55
CA VAL A 60 -4.19 -0.44 -1.65
C VAL A 60 -4.00 -1.88 -2.10
N MET A 61 -3.27 -2.06 -3.20
CA MET A 61 -2.93 -3.40 -3.69
C MET A 61 -1.71 -3.94 -2.97
N VAL A 62 -1.87 -5.07 -2.29
CA VAL A 62 -0.78 -5.80 -1.65
C VAL A 62 -0.42 -7.01 -2.50
N VAL A 63 0.80 -7.02 -3.03
CA VAL A 63 1.31 -8.03 -3.96
C VAL A 63 2.39 -8.87 -3.28
N ASP A 64 2.12 -10.15 -3.08
CA ASP A 64 3.14 -11.09 -2.66
C ASP A 64 3.81 -11.74 -3.87
N GLY A 65 4.94 -11.20 -4.27
CA GLY A 65 5.85 -11.76 -5.27
C GLY A 65 6.85 -12.76 -4.72
N LYS A 66 6.59 -13.31 -3.51
CA LYS A 66 7.46 -14.27 -2.81
C LYS A 66 8.88 -13.76 -2.54
N GLY A 67 9.05 -12.44 -2.47
CA GLY A 67 10.37 -11.82 -2.31
C GLY A 67 11.29 -11.97 -3.52
N SER A 68 10.77 -12.41 -4.67
CA SER A 68 11.59 -12.59 -5.87
C SER A 68 12.17 -11.28 -6.39
N THR A 69 13.45 -11.33 -6.75
CA THR A 69 14.16 -10.22 -7.40
C THR A 69 14.47 -10.49 -8.87
N LYS A 70 13.88 -11.53 -9.45
CA LYS A 70 14.17 -11.94 -10.84
C LYS A 70 13.59 -11.00 -11.88
N CYS A 71 12.43 -10.41 -11.59
CA CYS A 71 11.75 -9.49 -12.51
C CYS A 71 10.92 -8.46 -11.74
N ALA A 72 10.47 -7.42 -12.46
CA ALA A 72 9.59 -6.41 -11.94
C ALA A 72 8.11 -6.81 -12.07
N LEU A 73 7.35 -6.66 -11.00
CA LEU A 73 5.90 -6.91 -10.97
C LEU A 73 5.07 -5.66 -11.31
N LEU A 74 5.65 -4.45 -11.11
CA LEU A 74 5.05 -3.16 -11.42
C LEU A 74 6.02 -2.33 -12.25
N GLY A 75 5.51 -1.70 -13.32
CA GLY A 75 6.18 -0.65 -14.08
C GLY A 75 5.28 0.58 -14.21
N ASP A 76 5.77 1.64 -14.83
CA ASP A 76 5.10 2.93 -14.95
C ASP A 76 3.69 2.84 -15.59
N ASN A 77 3.51 2.01 -16.63
CA ASN A 77 2.22 1.85 -17.29
C ASN A 77 1.13 1.33 -16.33
N LEU A 78 1.43 0.29 -15.54
CA LEU A 78 0.47 -0.25 -14.57
C LEU A 78 0.23 0.73 -13.41
N ALA A 79 1.27 1.45 -12.97
CA ALA A 79 1.13 2.48 -11.95
C ALA A 79 0.20 3.62 -12.41
N ARG A 80 0.30 4.06 -13.68
CA ARG A 80 -0.61 5.06 -14.26
C ARG A 80 -2.05 4.57 -14.35
N ILE A 81 -2.26 3.32 -14.81
CA ILE A 81 -3.59 2.72 -14.87
C ILE A 81 -4.22 2.67 -13.48
N ALA A 82 -3.47 2.19 -12.49
CA ALA A 82 -3.95 2.14 -11.10
C ALA A 82 -4.30 3.53 -10.57
N CYS A 83 -3.41 4.52 -10.74
CA CYS A 83 -3.67 5.91 -10.33
C CYS A 83 -4.97 6.46 -10.94
N ASN A 84 -5.18 6.25 -12.24
CA ASN A 84 -6.38 6.70 -12.97
C ASN A 84 -7.65 5.97 -12.52
N ASN A 85 -7.52 4.75 -12.00
CA ASN A 85 -8.63 3.93 -11.53
C ASN A 85 -8.89 4.08 -10.03
N GLY A 86 -8.22 5.01 -9.35
CA GLY A 86 -8.51 5.38 -7.96
C GLY A 86 -7.76 4.56 -6.90
N TRP A 87 -6.74 3.78 -7.29
CA TRP A 87 -5.87 3.11 -6.34
C TRP A 87 -5.01 4.11 -5.58
N SER A 88 -4.93 3.95 -4.25
CA SER A 88 -4.11 4.79 -3.37
C SER A 88 -2.63 4.40 -3.42
N GLY A 89 -2.34 3.11 -3.52
CA GLY A 89 -0.96 2.64 -3.53
C GLY A 89 -0.77 1.15 -3.71
N PHE A 90 0.51 0.77 -3.63
CA PHE A 90 0.98 -0.61 -3.69
C PHE A 90 1.93 -0.95 -2.55
N ILE A 91 1.84 -2.18 -2.04
CA ILE A 91 2.85 -2.81 -1.20
C ILE A 91 3.28 -4.09 -1.92
N ILE A 92 4.54 -4.18 -2.34
CA ILE A 92 5.02 -5.25 -3.23
C ILE A 92 6.17 -6.00 -2.56
N ASN A 93 5.91 -7.24 -2.15
CA ASN A 93 6.95 -8.19 -1.74
C ASN A 93 7.67 -8.73 -2.98
N GLY A 94 8.42 -7.86 -3.64
CA GLY A 94 9.10 -8.08 -4.92
C GLY A 94 9.68 -6.79 -5.48
N CYS A 95 10.02 -6.78 -6.78
CA CYS A 95 10.64 -5.64 -7.44
C CYS A 95 9.69 -4.87 -8.35
N ILE A 96 10.03 -3.59 -8.55
CA ILE A 96 9.43 -2.71 -9.55
C ILE A 96 10.48 -2.28 -10.59
N ARG A 97 10.04 -1.65 -11.67
CA ARG A 97 10.91 -0.96 -12.64
C ARG A 97 10.38 0.43 -12.96
N ASP A 98 11.10 1.17 -13.77
CA ASP A 98 10.72 2.53 -14.20
C ASP A 98 10.53 3.49 -12.99
N SER A 99 11.35 3.30 -11.94
CA SER A 99 11.19 3.97 -10.63
C SER A 99 11.20 5.49 -10.71
N GLU A 100 12.03 6.08 -11.57
CA GLU A 100 12.06 7.54 -11.80
C GLU A 100 10.73 8.08 -12.32
N ILE A 101 10.06 7.31 -13.20
CA ILE A 101 8.76 7.68 -13.75
C ILE A 101 7.68 7.47 -12.70
N ILE A 102 7.72 6.35 -11.99
CA ILE A 102 6.78 6.04 -10.89
C ILE A 102 6.83 7.13 -9.81
N ASN A 103 8.01 7.67 -9.49
CA ASN A 103 8.17 8.76 -8.53
C ASN A 103 7.49 10.09 -8.91
N ARG A 104 6.96 10.19 -10.14
CA ARG A 104 6.19 11.35 -10.64
C ARG A 104 4.70 11.04 -10.86
N ILE A 105 4.25 9.86 -10.47
CA ILE A 105 2.86 9.44 -10.54
C ILE A 105 2.24 9.62 -9.15
N GLY A 106 1.07 10.24 -9.07
CA GLY A 106 0.33 10.52 -7.83
C GLY A 106 -0.20 9.26 -7.13
N ILE A 107 0.66 8.28 -6.92
CA ILE A 107 0.37 6.99 -6.25
C ILE A 107 1.50 6.65 -5.29
N GLY A 108 1.17 5.96 -4.19
CA GLY A 108 2.18 5.45 -3.25
C GLY A 108 2.68 4.06 -3.65
N VAL A 109 3.98 3.79 -3.49
CA VAL A 109 4.52 2.45 -3.75
C VAL A 109 5.58 2.09 -2.70
N LYS A 110 5.39 0.97 -2.04
CA LYS A 110 6.41 0.29 -1.22
C LYS A 110 6.81 -1.00 -1.94
N ALA A 111 8.12 -1.19 -2.18
CA ALA A 111 8.65 -2.39 -2.82
C ALA A 111 10.01 -2.76 -2.21
N ILE A 112 10.42 -4.02 -2.33
CA ILE A 112 11.72 -4.47 -1.81
C ILE A 112 12.87 -3.78 -2.56
N SER A 113 12.79 -3.76 -3.90
CA SER A 113 13.85 -3.19 -4.74
C SER A 113 13.37 -2.87 -6.15
N THR A 114 14.30 -2.49 -7.01
CA THR A 114 14.09 -2.30 -8.44
C THR A 114 14.78 -3.41 -9.23
N MET A 115 14.20 -3.80 -10.39
CA MET A 115 14.75 -4.76 -11.33
C MET A 115 14.30 -4.40 -12.75
N PRO A 116 15.19 -4.16 -13.71
CA PRO A 116 14.81 -3.69 -15.05
C PRO A 116 14.11 -4.78 -15.90
N ILE A 117 14.28 -6.06 -15.57
CA ILE A 117 13.69 -7.17 -16.31
C ILE A 117 12.18 -7.19 -16.08
N LYS A 118 11.40 -7.25 -17.17
CA LYS A 118 9.95 -7.45 -17.10
C LYS A 118 9.59 -8.88 -16.72
N SER A 119 8.45 -9.07 -16.06
CA SER A 119 7.87 -10.39 -15.82
C SER A 119 7.39 -11.05 -17.13
N GLU A 120 7.42 -12.37 -17.15
CA GLU A 120 6.71 -13.16 -18.17
C GLU A 120 5.24 -13.31 -17.79
N LYS A 121 4.35 -13.18 -18.79
CA LYS A 121 2.91 -13.34 -18.56
C LYS A 121 2.52 -14.79 -18.79
N LYS A 122 2.22 -15.51 -17.73
CA LYS A 122 1.79 -16.91 -17.74
C LYS A 122 0.36 -17.09 -17.26
N ASP A 123 -0.26 -15.98 -16.83
CA ASP A 123 -1.62 -15.96 -16.28
C ASP A 123 -1.78 -16.84 -15.01
N ILE A 124 -0.76 -16.81 -14.15
CA ILE A 124 -0.70 -17.58 -12.90
C ILE A 124 -0.69 -16.63 -11.71
N GLY A 125 -1.64 -16.82 -10.79
CA GLY A 125 -1.76 -16.02 -9.58
C GLY A 125 -3.08 -16.31 -8.84
N GLU A 126 -3.27 -15.65 -7.71
CA GLU A 126 -4.47 -15.75 -6.88
C GLU A 126 -4.84 -14.39 -6.30
N TYR A 127 -6.14 -14.12 -6.13
CA TYR A 127 -6.69 -12.96 -5.45
C TYR A 127 -7.33 -13.31 -4.12
N GLY A 128 -7.45 -12.33 -3.22
CA GLY A 128 -8.29 -12.39 -2.02
C GLY A 128 -7.83 -13.38 -0.96
N LYS A 129 -6.61 -13.92 -1.07
CA LYS A 129 -6.04 -14.82 -0.07
C LYS A 129 -5.21 -14.04 0.94
N PRO A 130 -5.20 -14.44 2.23
CA PRO A 130 -4.27 -13.88 3.19
C PRO A 130 -2.83 -14.07 2.73
N LEU A 131 -2.01 -13.01 2.83
CA LEU A 131 -0.60 -13.00 2.47
C LEU A 131 0.24 -12.86 3.73
N ASN A 132 1.27 -13.70 3.86
CA ASN A 132 2.16 -13.68 5.03
C ASN A 132 3.59 -13.34 4.58
N PHE A 133 4.02 -12.10 4.84
CA PHE A 133 5.39 -11.62 4.62
C PHE A 133 5.67 -10.40 5.50
N ALA A 134 6.94 -10.03 5.65
CA ALA A 134 7.37 -8.92 6.52
C ALA A 134 6.84 -9.02 7.96
N ASP A 135 6.76 -10.24 8.49
CA ASP A 135 6.31 -10.59 9.84
C ASP A 135 4.84 -10.18 10.17
N VAL A 136 4.02 -9.93 9.14
CA VAL A 136 2.59 -9.58 9.26
C VAL A 136 1.72 -10.37 8.30
N ILE A 137 0.42 -10.39 8.57
CA ILE A 137 -0.59 -10.98 7.68
C ILE A 137 -1.42 -9.86 7.07
N PHE A 138 -1.38 -9.76 5.73
CA PHE A 138 -2.26 -8.90 4.97
C PHE A 138 -3.50 -9.67 4.57
N THR A 139 -4.66 -9.24 5.06
CA THR A 139 -5.96 -9.86 4.76
C THR A 139 -6.76 -8.94 3.85
N ASP A 140 -7.36 -9.51 2.81
CA ASP A 140 -8.24 -8.76 1.90
C ASP A 140 -9.38 -8.11 2.68
N GLY A 141 -9.56 -6.80 2.50
CA GLY A 141 -10.58 -6.02 3.21
C GLY A 141 -10.13 -5.36 4.52
N ASP A 142 -9.02 -5.79 5.14
CA ASP A 142 -8.37 -5.04 6.23
C ASP A 142 -7.84 -3.69 5.71
N TYR A 143 -7.33 -2.83 6.59
CA TYR A 143 -6.78 -1.53 6.25
C TYR A 143 -5.27 -1.51 6.40
N VAL A 144 -4.59 -0.81 5.51
CA VAL A 144 -3.16 -0.56 5.57
C VAL A 144 -2.88 0.94 5.52
N TYR A 145 -1.87 1.37 6.28
CA TYR A 145 -1.35 2.72 6.33
C TYR A 145 0.14 2.68 6.09
N SER A 146 0.63 3.56 5.24
CA SER A 146 2.04 3.62 4.86
C SER A 146 2.53 5.05 4.75
N ASP A 147 3.70 5.29 5.33
CA ASP A 147 4.44 6.55 5.24
C ASP A 147 5.95 6.31 5.10
N PRO A 148 6.83 7.33 5.19
CA PRO A 148 8.27 7.12 5.15
C PRO A 148 8.80 6.17 6.23
N ASP A 149 8.21 6.15 7.42
CA ASP A 149 8.70 5.37 8.56
C ASP A 149 8.29 3.90 8.50
N GLY A 150 7.08 3.59 7.99
CA GLY A 150 6.66 2.20 8.01
C GLY A 150 5.39 1.85 7.27
N ILE A 151 4.91 0.65 7.60
CA ILE A 151 3.64 0.09 7.15
C ILE A 151 2.97 -0.53 8.37
N ILE A 152 1.72 -0.17 8.61
CA ILE A 152 0.89 -0.79 9.64
C ILE A 152 -0.41 -1.33 9.05
N ILE A 153 -0.93 -2.38 9.67
CA ILE A 153 -2.16 -3.05 9.26
C ILE A 153 -3.15 -3.05 10.42
N SER A 154 -4.41 -2.73 10.12
CA SER A 154 -5.52 -2.76 11.08
C SER A 154 -6.74 -3.45 10.47
N LYS A 155 -7.51 -4.15 11.30
CA LYS A 155 -8.80 -4.75 10.91
C LYS A 155 -9.91 -3.71 10.69
N SER A 156 -9.76 -2.53 11.26
CA SER A 156 -10.72 -1.42 11.14
C SER A 156 -10.05 -0.17 10.64
N GLN A 157 -10.83 0.72 10.03
CA GLN A 157 -10.34 2.03 9.63
C GLN A 157 -9.97 2.84 10.88
N LEU A 158 -8.74 3.39 10.89
CA LEU A 158 -8.20 4.18 12.00
C LEU A 158 -8.38 5.69 11.82
N ILE A 159 -8.60 6.14 10.58
CA ILE A 159 -8.68 7.56 10.19
C ILE A 159 -10.06 7.80 9.57
N ASN A 160 -10.78 8.82 10.05
CA ASN A 160 -12.02 9.27 9.43
C ASN A 160 -11.74 10.45 8.47
N GLU A 161 -12.44 10.51 7.34
CA GLU A 161 -12.31 11.60 6.36
C GLU A 161 -12.75 12.96 6.93
N THR A 162 -13.53 12.96 8.01
CA THR A 162 -14.00 14.17 8.72
C THR A 162 -12.93 14.84 9.57
N ASP A 163 -11.82 14.16 9.83
CA ASP A 163 -10.74 14.65 10.70
C ASP A 163 -9.69 15.49 9.92
N ALA A 164 -10.00 15.90 8.70
CA ALA A 164 -9.14 16.79 7.94
C ALA A 164 -9.15 18.20 8.57
N PRO A 165 -7.98 18.72 8.99
CA PRO A 165 -7.91 20.06 9.58
C PRO A 165 -8.20 21.14 8.54
N SER A 166 -8.90 22.17 8.98
CA SER A 166 -9.28 23.33 8.19
C SER A 166 -8.13 24.33 7.94
N ASP A 167 -6.92 24.04 8.40
CA ASP A 167 -5.81 25.00 8.33
C ASP A 167 -4.65 24.51 7.45
N ASN A 168 -4.46 25.20 6.31
CA ASN A 168 -3.45 24.88 5.29
C ASN A 168 -2.00 25.25 5.67
N ASN A 169 -1.74 25.74 6.88
CA ASN A 169 -0.46 26.35 7.27
C ASN A 169 0.40 25.59 8.29
N LEU A 170 0.02 24.40 8.73
CA LEU A 170 0.83 23.64 9.67
C LEU A 170 1.55 22.47 9.00
N PRO A 171 2.87 22.30 9.22
CA PRO A 171 3.64 21.19 8.65
C PRO A 171 3.29 19.83 9.27
N TYR A 172 2.65 19.80 10.42
CA TYR A 172 2.19 18.61 11.13
C TYR A 172 0.77 18.82 11.65
N ILE A 173 -0.09 17.85 11.41
CA ILE A 173 -1.46 17.89 11.87
C ILE A 173 -1.64 16.76 12.87
N HIS A 174 -1.98 17.13 14.12
CA HIS A 174 -2.52 16.16 15.05
C HIS A 174 -3.88 15.67 14.53
N VAL A 175 -3.93 14.43 14.10
CA VAL A 175 -5.20 13.78 13.79
C VAL A 175 -5.82 13.36 15.11
N THR A 176 -7.01 13.87 15.42
CA THR A 176 -7.74 13.42 16.61
C THR A 176 -8.35 12.06 16.30
N TYR A 177 -7.77 11.01 16.87
CA TYR A 177 -8.28 9.64 16.69
C TYR A 177 -9.57 9.45 17.50
N VAL A 178 -10.51 8.73 16.91
CA VAL A 178 -11.74 8.34 17.63
C VAL A 178 -11.36 7.32 18.70
N LYS A 179 -11.24 7.77 19.95
CA LYS A 179 -11.23 6.88 21.09
C LYS A 179 -12.57 6.13 21.10
N LYS A 180 -12.57 4.82 20.80
CA LYS A 180 -13.72 3.97 21.12
C LYS A 180 -13.97 4.10 22.63
N MET A 181 -15.07 4.76 23.01
CA MET A 181 -15.57 4.65 24.34
C MET A 181 -15.89 3.18 24.56
N SER A 182 -15.13 2.53 25.44
CA SER A 182 -15.50 1.24 25.98
C SER A 182 -16.80 1.46 26.74
N ASP A 183 -17.88 0.86 26.27
CA ASP A 183 -19.11 0.73 27.03
C ASP A 183 -18.76 -0.01 28.31
N GLU A 184 -19.02 0.65 29.44
CA GLU A 184 -19.07 0.07 30.77
C GLU A 184 -20.27 -0.86 30.91
#